data_28a418a66c5a08f94a442f7855463158
#
_entry.id   28a418a66c5a08f94a442f7855463158
#
_cell.length_a   1.000
_cell.length_b   1.000
_cell.length_c   1.000
_cell.angle_alpha   90.00
_cell.angle_beta   90.00
_cell.angle_gamma   90.00
#
_symmetry.space_group_name_H-M   'P 1'
#
loop_
_entity.id
_entity.type
_entity.pdbx_description
1 polymer ?
#
loop_
_entity_poly.entity_id
_entity_poly.type
_entity_poly.pdbx_seq_one_letter_code
_entity_poly.pdbx_strand_id
1 'polypeptide(L)'
;RLGAFFRTCPLASVLAVLCLIVAGMSQLGREFRGLEWLFFPQVAFAGFSDLALQLFDPILFLRALTPALLHFGEIHLVFNLLWLFYFGRQIERAQPWLLVAVVYAATALAGNVAQYYFSGSNAFGGLSGLIYGLVGYTWVLGVTVPSGQVKLRTSTFWVFVIALFGMALFASDSIASEAHAGGLIAGLIAGFFVALWQRSKPNSTPSH
;
A
#
# COMPACT_ATOMS: atom_id res chain seq x y z
N ARG A 1 -21.61 12.98 11.35
CA ARG A 1 -20.89 11.74 11.74
C ARG A 1 -19.84 11.30 10.69
N LEU A 2 -20.12 11.40 9.39
CA LEU A 2 -19.16 11.11 8.31
C LEU A 2 -17.93 12.02 8.34
N GLY A 3 -18.11 13.34 8.50
CA GLY A 3 -16.98 14.27 8.58
C GLY A 3 -16.03 14.04 9.76
N ALA A 4 -16.53 13.50 10.88
CA ALA A 4 -15.70 13.10 12.01
C ALA A 4 -14.89 11.83 11.69
N PHE A 5 -15.44 10.91 10.91
CA PHE A 5 -14.75 9.69 10.46
C PHE A 5 -13.53 10.04 9.60
N PHE A 6 -13.71 10.88 8.58
CA PHE A 6 -12.62 11.28 7.67
C PHE A 6 -11.51 12.07 8.39
N ARG A 7 -11.85 12.82 9.45
CA ARG A 7 -10.85 13.51 10.30
C ARG A 7 -9.95 12.55 11.08
N THR A 8 -10.33 11.31 11.25
CA THR A 8 -9.53 10.32 11.99
C THR A 8 -8.50 9.58 11.15
N CYS A 9 -8.58 9.68 9.82
CA CYS A 9 -7.66 9.09 8.86
C CYS A 9 -7.56 9.96 7.60
N PRO A 10 -6.95 11.16 7.71
CA PRO A 10 -6.93 12.13 6.62
C PRO A 10 -6.16 11.64 5.39
N LEU A 11 -5.04 10.93 5.54
CA LEU A 11 -4.26 10.41 4.42
C LEU A 11 -5.03 9.34 3.64
N ALA A 12 -5.63 8.38 4.36
CA ALA A 12 -6.50 7.38 3.74
C ALA A 12 -7.70 8.03 3.03
N SER A 13 -8.26 9.10 3.63
CA SER A 13 -9.37 9.84 3.03
C SER A 13 -8.97 10.55 1.74
N VAL A 14 -7.80 11.19 1.70
CA VAL A 14 -7.27 11.82 0.49
C VAL A 14 -7.04 10.77 -0.60
N LEU A 15 -6.39 9.65 -0.27
CA LEU A 15 -6.18 8.56 -1.23
C LEU A 15 -7.51 8.00 -1.76
N ALA A 16 -8.49 7.81 -0.89
CA ALA A 16 -9.82 7.31 -1.29
C ALA A 16 -10.50 8.28 -2.27
N VAL A 17 -10.44 9.59 -2.00
CA VAL A 17 -11.00 10.60 -2.91
C VAL A 17 -10.29 10.57 -4.26
N LEU A 18 -8.95 10.48 -4.28
CA LEU A 18 -8.20 10.38 -5.53
C LEU A 18 -8.57 9.12 -6.32
N CYS A 19 -8.67 7.96 -5.65
CA CYS A 19 -9.11 6.73 -6.30
C CYS A 19 -10.54 6.84 -6.87
N LEU A 20 -11.47 7.48 -6.15
CA LEU A 20 -12.83 7.70 -6.62
C LEU A 20 -12.88 8.64 -7.83
N ILE A 21 -12.07 9.70 -7.84
CA ILE A 21 -11.95 10.60 -9.00
C ILE A 21 -11.42 9.83 -10.21
N VAL A 22 -10.33 9.08 -10.05
CA VAL A 22 -9.75 8.29 -11.14
C VAL A 22 -10.71 7.20 -11.61
N ALA A 23 -11.41 6.54 -10.71
CA ALA A 23 -12.43 5.54 -11.04
C ALA A 23 -13.59 6.15 -11.82
N GLY A 24 -14.04 7.35 -11.47
CA GLY A 24 -15.06 8.11 -12.23
C GLY A 24 -14.56 8.48 -13.62
N MET A 25 -13.33 9.00 -13.74
CA MET A 25 -12.73 9.38 -15.02
C MET A 25 -12.48 8.16 -15.94
N SER A 26 -12.07 7.03 -15.38
CA SER A 26 -11.79 5.79 -16.10
C SER A 26 -13.03 4.92 -16.31
N GLN A 27 -14.25 5.39 -15.95
CA GLN A 27 -15.46 4.57 -15.97
C GLN A 27 -15.27 3.21 -15.27
N LEU A 28 -14.67 3.25 -14.07
CA LEU A 28 -14.33 2.07 -13.26
C LEU A 28 -13.35 1.12 -13.98
N GLY A 29 -12.38 1.68 -14.71
CA GLY A 29 -11.33 0.92 -15.36
C GLY A 29 -11.71 0.39 -16.77
N ARG A 30 -12.76 0.93 -17.38
CA ARG A 30 -13.16 0.58 -18.75
C ARG A 30 -12.54 1.49 -19.81
N GLU A 31 -12.15 2.70 -19.44
CA GLU A 31 -11.59 3.70 -20.35
C GLU A 31 -10.43 4.44 -19.67
N PHE A 32 -9.27 4.48 -20.31
CA PHE A 32 -8.08 5.13 -19.75
C PHE A 32 -7.55 6.28 -20.63
N ARG A 33 -8.33 6.71 -21.63
CA ARG A 33 -7.92 7.83 -22.50
C ARG A 33 -7.67 9.09 -21.66
N GLY A 34 -6.47 9.66 -21.78
CA GLY A 34 -6.03 10.81 -20.99
C GLY A 34 -5.56 10.48 -19.58
N LEU A 35 -5.53 9.21 -19.20
CA LEU A 35 -5.04 8.72 -17.91
C LEU A 35 -3.80 7.82 -18.05
N GLU A 36 -3.24 7.72 -19.24
CA GLU A 36 -2.11 6.82 -19.57
C GLU A 36 -0.88 7.10 -18.71
N TRP A 37 -0.71 8.34 -18.30
CA TRP A 37 0.40 8.74 -17.45
C TRP A 37 0.30 8.19 -16.00
N LEU A 38 -0.88 7.73 -15.58
CA LEU A 38 -1.06 7.07 -14.28
C LEU A 38 -0.51 5.64 -14.24
N PHE A 39 -0.32 5.01 -15.39
CA PHE A 39 0.32 3.71 -15.46
C PHE A 39 1.81 3.82 -15.14
N PHE A 40 2.37 2.72 -14.62
CA PHE A 40 3.81 2.63 -14.40
C PHE A 40 4.56 3.02 -15.69
N PRO A 41 5.64 3.83 -15.60
CA PRO A 41 6.37 4.23 -16.80
C PRO A 41 7.01 3.01 -17.46
N GLN A 42 6.85 2.89 -18.78
CA GLN A 42 7.55 1.87 -19.56
C GLN A 42 9.01 2.32 -19.73
N VAL A 43 9.90 1.75 -18.94
CA VAL A 43 11.33 1.99 -19.00
C VAL A 43 12.08 0.69 -19.24
N ALA A 44 13.09 0.74 -20.11
CA ALA A 44 14.01 -0.39 -20.26
C ALA A 44 14.95 -0.44 -19.05
N PHE A 45 15.24 -1.63 -18.57
CA PHE A 45 16.19 -1.85 -17.47
C PHE A 45 16.97 -3.16 -17.69
N ALA A 46 18.24 -3.15 -17.31
CA ALA A 46 19.11 -4.33 -17.38
C ALA A 46 18.99 -5.25 -16.16
N GLY A 47 18.40 -4.75 -15.06
CA GLY A 47 18.21 -5.49 -13.83
C GLY A 47 17.62 -4.59 -12.73
N PHE A 48 17.41 -5.15 -11.54
CA PHE A 48 16.77 -4.44 -10.43
C PHE A 48 17.51 -3.16 -10.03
N SER A 49 18.86 -3.20 -9.99
CA SER A 49 19.67 -2.02 -9.65
C SER A 49 19.51 -0.88 -10.65
N ASP A 50 19.42 -1.20 -11.93
CA ASP A 50 19.22 -0.21 -12.97
C ASP A 50 17.82 0.43 -12.87
N LEU A 51 16.78 -0.39 -12.70
CA LEU A 51 15.42 0.12 -12.46
C LEU A 51 15.38 1.02 -11.21
N ALA A 52 16.03 0.60 -10.12
CA ALA A 52 16.08 1.37 -8.88
C ALA A 52 16.80 2.72 -9.06
N LEU A 53 17.88 2.76 -9.85
CA LEU A 53 18.59 4.01 -10.16
C LEU A 53 17.73 4.96 -10.99
N GLN A 54 16.93 4.46 -11.92
CA GLN A 54 16.02 5.29 -12.73
C GLN A 54 14.94 5.97 -11.85
N LEU A 55 14.56 5.37 -10.72
CA LEU A 55 13.61 5.98 -9.78
C LEU A 55 14.16 7.18 -9.01
N PHE A 56 15.43 7.54 -9.15
CA PHE A 56 15.92 8.84 -8.68
C PHE A 56 15.47 10.02 -9.55
N ASP A 57 14.95 9.77 -10.75
CA ASP A 57 14.22 10.78 -11.51
C ASP A 57 12.89 11.07 -10.82
N PRO A 58 12.60 12.33 -10.40
CA PRO A 58 11.39 12.66 -9.65
C PRO A 58 10.08 12.36 -10.40
N ILE A 59 10.10 12.47 -11.74
CA ILE A 59 8.91 12.21 -12.58
C ILE A 59 8.66 10.71 -12.64
N LEU A 60 9.70 9.91 -12.84
CA LEU A 60 9.60 8.46 -12.86
C LEU A 60 9.20 7.92 -11.47
N PHE A 61 9.76 8.49 -10.40
CA PHE A 61 9.36 8.15 -9.03
C PHE A 61 7.87 8.42 -8.79
N LEU A 62 7.38 9.59 -9.15
CA LEU A 62 5.97 9.93 -9.00
C LEU A 62 5.08 8.97 -9.81
N ARG A 63 5.43 8.71 -11.06
CA ARG A 63 4.71 7.79 -11.93
C ARG A 63 4.79 6.34 -11.48
N ALA A 64 5.80 5.95 -10.72
CA ALA A 64 5.86 4.63 -10.12
C ALA A 64 4.87 4.46 -8.94
N LEU A 65 4.38 5.55 -8.36
CA LEU A 65 3.35 5.55 -7.31
C LEU A 65 1.93 5.59 -7.88
N THR A 66 1.72 6.26 -9.02
CA THR A 66 0.37 6.53 -9.55
C THR A 66 -0.46 5.31 -9.92
N PRO A 67 0.08 4.12 -10.27
CA PRO A 67 -0.74 2.92 -10.49
C PRO A 67 -1.63 2.54 -9.29
N ALA A 68 -1.24 2.92 -8.08
CA ALA A 68 -2.06 2.70 -6.89
C ALA A 68 -3.45 3.37 -6.97
N LEU A 69 -3.63 4.38 -7.81
CA LEU A 69 -4.91 5.07 -7.99
C LEU A 69 -5.84 4.39 -9.02
N LEU A 70 -5.30 3.53 -9.89
CA LEU A 70 -6.05 2.84 -10.94
C LEU A 70 -6.83 1.67 -10.34
N HIS A 71 -8.11 1.51 -10.73
CA HIS A 71 -8.93 0.37 -10.31
C HIS A 71 -9.70 -0.21 -11.49
N PHE A 72 -9.75 -1.52 -11.54
CA PHE A 72 -10.36 -2.31 -12.62
C PHE A 72 -11.65 -2.98 -12.11
N GLY A 73 -12.73 -2.20 -12.06
CA GLY A 73 -14.05 -2.63 -11.62
C GLY A 73 -14.43 -2.22 -10.19
N GLU A 74 -15.73 -2.28 -9.92
CA GLU A 74 -16.35 -1.80 -8.69
C GLU A 74 -15.89 -2.58 -7.46
N ILE A 75 -15.87 -3.91 -7.58
CA ILE A 75 -15.50 -4.81 -6.48
C ILE A 75 -14.04 -4.55 -6.06
N HIS A 76 -13.14 -4.40 -7.04
CA HIS A 76 -11.74 -4.10 -6.79
C HIS A 76 -11.58 -2.78 -6.01
N LEU A 77 -12.28 -1.73 -6.44
CA LEU A 77 -12.26 -0.44 -5.76
C LEU A 77 -12.82 -0.53 -4.33
N VAL A 78 -13.99 -1.12 -4.17
CA VAL A 78 -14.68 -1.21 -2.87
C VAL A 78 -13.83 -1.97 -1.85
N PHE A 79 -13.28 -3.13 -2.22
CA PHE A 79 -12.43 -3.91 -1.33
C PHE A 79 -11.17 -3.14 -0.92
N ASN A 80 -10.52 -2.45 -1.86
CA ASN A 80 -9.37 -1.63 -1.57
C ASN A 80 -9.70 -0.49 -0.60
N LEU A 81 -10.81 0.22 -0.80
CA LEU A 81 -11.22 1.31 0.08
C LEU A 81 -11.59 0.81 1.49
N LEU A 82 -12.28 -0.33 1.60
CA LEU A 82 -12.60 -0.94 2.90
C LEU A 82 -11.34 -1.23 3.73
N TRP A 83 -10.35 -1.88 3.13
CA TRP A 83 -9.10 -2.19 3.82
C TRP A 83 -8.23 -0.96 4.06
N LEU A 84 -8.21 0.00 3.14
CA LEU A 84 -7.52 1.27 3.34
C LEU A 84 -8.04 1.99 4.58
N PHE A 85 -9.35 2.10 4.76
CA PHE A 85 -9.94 2.73 5.94
C PHE A 85 -9.78 1.88 7.20
N TYR A 86 -9.82 0.56 7.09
CA TYR A 86 -9.59 -0.32 8.25
C TYR A 86 -8.19 -0.11 8.84
N PHE A 87 -7.16 -0.14 8.02
CA PHE A 87 -5.77 0.06 8.46
C PHE A 87 -5.46 1.53 8.72
N GLY A 88 -5.86 2.42 7.83
CA GLY A 88 -5.60 3.86 7.93
C GLY A 88 -6.08 4.43 9.26
N ARG A 89 -7.26 4.05 9.66
CA ARG A 89 -7.84 4.49 10.93
C ARG A 89 -7.03 4.09 12.16
N GLN A 90 -6.41 2.92 12.15
CA GLN A 90 -5.55 2.46 13.25
C GLN A 90 -4.21 3.18 13.23
N ILE A 91 -3.58 3.25 12.06
CA ILE A 91 -2.20 3.72 11.91
C ILE A 91 -2.14 5.23 12.06
N GLU A 92 -3.04 5.98 11.40
CA GLU A 92 -3.04 7.44 11.42
C GLU A 92 -3.42 8.05 12.78
N ARG A 93 -4.13 7.29 13.62
CA ARG A 93 -4.41 7.70 14.99
C ARG A 93 -3.25 7.44 15.94
N ALA A 94 -2.45 6.43 15.66
CA ALA A 94 -1.41 5.94 16.55
C ALA A 94 -0.03 6.51 16.24
N GLN A 95 0.16 7.11 15.05
CA GLN A 95 1.48 7.46 14.54
C GLN A 95 1.50 8.86 13.90
N PRO A 96 2.67 9.52 13.88
CA PRO A 96 2.85 10.80 13.20
C PRO A 96 2.50 10.69 11.71
N TRP A 97 1.78 11.68 11.19
CA TRP A 97 1.30 11.68 9.81
C TRP A 97 2.39 11.48 8.76
N LEU A 98 3.57 12.05 8.99
CA LEU A 98 4.72 11.91 8.06
C LEU A 98 5.21 10.46 7.99
N LEU A 99 5.30 9.77 9.14
CA LEU A 99 5.66 8.34 9.17
C LEU A 99 4.63 7.52 8.40
N VAL A 100 3.35 7.79 8.59
CA VAL A 100 2.27 7.09 7.88
C VAL A 100 2.36 7.35 6.37
N ALA A 101 2.58 8.60 5.95
CA ALA A 101 2.74 8.96 4.55
C ALA A 101 3.93 8.22 3.91
N VAL A 102 5.07 8.13 4.62
CA VAL A 102 6.25 7.36 4.17
C VAL A 102 5.93 5.87 4.05
N VAL A 103 5.26 5.27 5.03
CA VAL A 103 4.85 3.85 4.98
C VAL A 103 3.91 3.59 3.81
N TYR A 104 2.92 4.45 3.57
CA TYR A 104 1.99 4.34 2.45
C TYR A 104 2.74 4.41 1.11
N ALA A 105 3.60 5.42 0.94
CA ALA A 105 4.37 5.59 -0.28
C ALA A 105 5.35 4.42 -0.51
N ALA A 106 6.08 4.00 0.51
CA ALA A 106 7.07 2.92 0.41
C ALA A 106 6.42 1.58 0.05
N THR A 107 5.28 1.24 0.66
CA THR A 107 4.58 -0.02 0.39
C THR A 107 3.91 -0.03 -0.98
N ALA A 108 3.32 1.11 -1.42
CA ALA A 108 2.78 1.26 -2.76
C ALA A 108 3.89 1.17 -3.82
N LEU A 109 5.00 1.90 -3.61
CA LEU A 109 6.14 1.89 -4.52
C LEU A 109 6.75 0.49 -4.65
N ALA A 110 7.02 -0.17 -3.53
CA ALA A 110 7.60 -1.52 -3.52
C ALA A 110 6.70 -2.52 -4.25
N GLY A 111 5.38 -2.44 -4.04
CA GLY A 111 4.42 -3.26 -4.77
C GLY A 111 4.46 -3.00 -6.27
N ASN A 112 4.34 -1.74 -6.69
CA ASN A 112 4.32 -1.37 -8.10
C ASN A 112 5.64 -1.71 -8.82
N VAL A 113 6.78 -1.48 -8.15
CA VAL A 113 8.11 -1.83 -8.68
C VAL A 113 8.25 -3.34 -8.83
N ALA A 114 7.84 -4.12 -7.82
CA ALA A 114 7.87 -5.58 -7.91
C ALA A 114 7.00 -6.08 -9.06
N GLN A 115 5.78 -5.58 -9.21
CA GLN A 115 4.90 -5.96 -10.32
C GLN A 115 5.54 -5.67 -11.65
N TYR A 116 6.04 -4.45 -11.87
CA TYR A 116 6.67 -4.09 -13.13
C TYR A 116 7.93 -4.91 -13.41
N TYR A 117 8.78 -5.09 -12.40
CA TYR A 117 10.04 -5.83 -12.54
C TYR A 117 9.83 -7.29 -12.97
N PHE A 118 8.88 -7.98 -12.34
CA PHE A 118 8.67 -9.41 -12.60
C PHE A 118 7.73 -9.71 -13.76
N SER A 119 6.72 -8.86 -14.01
CA SER A 119 5.79 -9.07 -15.11
C SER A 119 6.22 -8.45 -16.43
N GLY A 120 7.07 -7.41 -16.39
CA GLY A 120 7.42 -6.59 -17.55
C GLY A 120 6.26 -5.79 -18.13
N SER A 121 5.07 -5.85 -17.52
CA SER A 121 3.87 -5.16 -17.95
C SER A 121 3.57 -3.99 -17.04
N ASN A 122 3.10 -2.88 -17.61
CA ASN A 122 2.58 -1.74 -16.86
C ASN A 122 1.05 -1.71 -16.75
N ALA A 123 0.36 -2.72 -17.30
CA ALA A 123 -1.10 -2.84 -17.28
C ALA A 123 -1.60 -3.39 -15.93
N PHE A 124 -1.28 -2.71 -14.84
CA PHE A 124 -1.71 -3.05 -13.49
C PHE A 124 -2.05 -1.80 -12.68
N GLY A 125 -2.68 -1.99 -11.53
CA GLY A 125 -3.00 -0.91 -10.60
C GLY A 125 -3.83 -1.37 -9.42
N GLY A 126 -4.08 -0.43 -8.53
CA GLY A 126 -4.86 -0.60 -7.32
C GLY A 126 -4.06 -0.40 -6.05
N LEU A 127 -4.77 -0.08 -4.97
CA LEU A 127 -4.18 0.10 -3.64
C LEU A 127 -3.74 -1.20 -2.99
N SER A 128 -3.99 -2.35 -3.60
CA SER A 128 -3.79 -3.66 -2.97
C SER A 128 -2.33 -3.93 -2.57
N GLY A 129 -1.34 -3.47 -3.33
CA GLY A 129 0.07 -3.52 -2.93
C GLY A 129 0.34 -2.75 -1.63
N LEU A 130 -0.18 -1.51 -1.53
CA LEU A 130 -0.16 -0.73 -0.30
C LEU A 130 -0.86 -1.48 0.84
N ILE A 131 -2.06 -2.02 0.62
CA ILE A 131 -2.84 -2.73 1.64
C ILE A 131 -2.09 -3.96 2.16
N TYR A 132 -1.51 -4.78 1.30
CA TYR A 132 -0.66 -5.89 1.73
C TYR A 132 0.55 -5.40 2.53
N GLY A 133 1.10 -4.25 2.19
CA GLY A 133 2.13 -3.58 2.99
C GLY A 133 1.61 -3.22 4.39
N LEU A 134 0.40 -2.66 4.50
CA LEU A 134 -0.21 -2.36 5.79
C LEU A 134 -0.55 -3.62 6.60
N VAL A 135 -0.90 -4.73 5.94
CA VAL A 135 -1.04 -6.04 6.59
C VAL A 135 0.25 -6.46 7.28
N GLY A 136 1.37 -6.45 6.56
CA GLY A 136 2.69 -6.78 7.12
C GLY A 136 3.11 -5.83 8.24
N TYR A 137 2.96 -4.53 8.00
CA TYR A 137 3.30 -3.47 8.94
C TYR A 137 2.53 -3.59 10.28
N THR A 138 1.21 -3.70 10.20
CA THR A 138 0.35 -3.77 11.40
C THR A 138 0.51 -5.09 12.15
N TRP A 139 0.78 -6.19 11.44
CA TRP A 139 1.04 -7.47 12.07
C TRP A 139 2.35 -7.45 12.87
N VAL A 140 3.45 -6.98 12.28
CA VAL A 140 4.73 -6.86 12.98
C VAL A 140 4.60 -5.99 14.23
N LEU A 141 3.97 -4.83 14.14
CA LEU A 141 3.74 -3.98 15.32
C LEU A 141 2.88 -4.68 16.37
N GLY A 142 1.84 -5.38 15.96
CA GLY A 142 0.95 -6.10 16.88
C GLY A 142 1.63 -7.21 17.67
N VAL A 143 2.58 -7.93 17.05
CA VAL A 143 3.32 -9.04 17.74
C VAL A 143 4.56 -8.54 18.49
N THR A 144 5.17 -7.43 18.05
CA THR A 144 6.42 -6.94 18.63
C THR A 144 6.24 -5.84 19.66
N VAL A 145 5.12 -5.09 19.58
CA VAL A 145 4.76 -4.00 20.52
C VAL A 145 3.34 -4.26 21.05
N PRO A 146 3.13 -5.27 21.93
CA PRO A 146 1.78 -5.68 22.35
C PRO A 146 0.97 -4.60 23.05
N SER A 147 1.62 -3.64 23.71
CA SER A 147 1.00 -2.46 24.33
C SER A 147 0.60 -1.37 23.33
N GLY A 148 1.05 -1.49 22.05
CA GLY A 148 0.75 -0.53 21.00
C GLY A 148 -0.73 -0.51 20.59
N GLN A 149 -1.14 0.60 19.98
CA GLN A 149 -2.50 0.79 19.49
C GLN A 149 -2.74 0.13 18.11
N VAL A 150 -1.67 -0.14 17.36
CA VAL A 150 -1.73 -0.73 16.02
C VAL A 150 -1.61 -2.25 16.14
N LYS A 151 -2.64 -2.98 15.75
CA LYS A 151 -2.68 -4.44 15.88
C LYS A 151 -3.40 -5.10 14.71
N LEU A 152 -2.85 -6.24 14.28
CA LEU A 152 -3.55 -7.18 13.42
C LEU A 152 -3.50 -8.57 14.05
N ARG A 153 -4.63 -9.27 14.07
CA ARG A 153 -4.67 -10.67 14.54
C ARG A 153 -3.82 -11.53 13.60
N THR A 154 -3.01 -12.42 14.18
CA THR A 154 -2.18 -13.35 13.40
C THR A 154 -3.02 -14.23 12.47
N SER A 155 -4.24 -14.61 12.87
CA SER A 155 -5.17 -15.33 11.98
C SER A 155 -5.54 -14.50 10.73
N THR A 156 -5.81 -13.20 10.90
CA THR A 156 -6.10 -12.32 9.76
C THR A 156 -4.88 -12.15 8.85
N PHE A 157 -3.68 -12.01 9.43
CA PHE A 157 -2.44 -11.99 8.66
C PHE A 157 -2.32 -13.24 7.77
N TRP A 158 -2.52 -14.43 8.34
CA TRP A 158 -2.45 -15.67 7.57
C TRP A 158 -3.53 -15.79 6.49
N VAL A 159 -4.73 -15.25 6.73
CA VAL A 159 -5.76 -15.17 5.67
C VAL A 159 -5.24 -14.37 4.46
N PHE A 160 -4.59 -13.23 4.68
CA PHE A 160 -4.00 -12.46 3.58
C PHE A 160 -2.85 -13.21 2.89
N VAL A 161 -1.99 -13.90 3.65
CA VAL A 161 -0.90 -14.70 3.08
C VAL A 161 -1.45 -15.85 2.24
N ILE A 162 -2.44 -16.59 2.73
CA ILE A 162 -3.08 -17.68 1.99
C ILE A 162 -3.79 -17.12 0.73
N ALA A 163 -4.47 -15.99 0.85
CA ALA A 163 -5.09 -15.32 -0.30
C ALA A 163 -4.06 -14.90 -1.35
N LEU A 164 -2.90 -14.37 -0.92
CA LEU A 164 -1.78 -14.03 -1.83
C LEU A 164 -1.34 -15.25 -2.64
N PHE A 165 -1.06 -16.37 -1.98
CA PHE A 165 -0.65 -17.61 -2.66
C PHE A 165 -1.78 -18.16 -3.55
N GLY A 166 -3.03 -18.13 -3.09
CA GLY A 166 -4.18 -18.55 -3.88
C GLY A 166 -4.33 -17.71 -5.16
N MET A 167 -4.21 -16.39 -5.06
CA MET A 167 -4.26 -15.51 -6.23
C MET A 167 -3.09 -15.75 -7.18
N ALA A 168 -1.87 -15.95 -6.67
CA ALA A 168 -0.71 -16.23 -7.49
C ALA A 168 -0.82 -17.57 -8.24
N LEU A 169 -1.45 -18.58 -7.64
CA LEU A 169 -1.59 -19.91 -8.26
C LEU A 169 -2.79 -20.01 -9.23
N PHE A 170 -3.90 -19.32 -8.94
CA PHE A 170 -5.17 -19.55 -9.65
C PHE A 170 -5.66 -18.33 -10.45
N ALA A 171 -5.05 -17.16 -10.28
CA ALA A 171 -5.50 -15.91 -10.91
C ALA A 171 -4.33 -15.01 -11.36
N SER A 172 -3.15 -15.55 -11.60
CA SER A 172 -1.94 -14.80 -11.98
C SER A 172 -2.13 -13.89 -13.19
N ASP A 173 -2.94 -14.31 -14.15
CA ASP A 173 -3.19 -13.53 -15.37
C ASP A 173 -4.11 -12.33 -15.16
N SER A 174 -4.82 -12.29 -14.03
CA SER A 174 -5.85 -11.27 -13.73
C SER A 174 -5.53 -10.42 -12.50
N ILE A 175 -4.56 -10.84 -11.67
CA ILE A 175 -4.24 -10.20 -10.39
C ILE A 175 -2.74 -9.94 -10.30
N ALA A 176 -2.39 -8.72 -9.90
CA ALA A 176 -1.02 -8.26 -9.71
C ALA A 176 -0.41 -8.86 -8.42
N SER A 177 -0.12 -10.17 -8.43
CA SER A 177 0.35 -10.92 -7.27
C SER A 177 1.73 -10.46 -6.79
N GLU A 178 2.59 -10.03 -7.69
CA GLU A 178 3.91 -9.49 -7.38
C GLU A 178 3.81 -8.17 -6.62
N ALA A 179 2.79 -7.34 -6.95
CA ALA A 179 2.52 -6.12 -6.21
C ALA A 179 2.13 -6.41 -4.75
N HIS A 180 1.33 -7.45 -4.53
CA HIS A 180 0.94 -7.88 -3.19
C HIS A 180 2.15 -8.38 -2.38
N ALA A 181 2.99 -9.21 -3.00
CA ALA A 181 4.20 -9.73 -2.36
C ALA A 181 5.21 -8.61 -2.05
N GLY A 182 5.49 -7.73 -3.01
CA GLY A 182 6.39 -6.60 -2.82
C GLY A 182 5.92 -5.65 -1.73
N GLY A 183 4.62 -5.31 -1.72
CA GLY A 183 4.01 -4.51 -0.68
C GLY A 183 4.13 -5.16 0.70
N LEU A 184 3.77 -6.45 0.82
CA LEU A 184 3.84 -7.21 2.08
C LEU A 184 5.25 -7.20 2.66
N ILE A 185 6.26 -7.51 1.84
CA ILE A 185 7.68 -7.51 2.27
C ILE A 185 8.09 -6.12 2.77
N ALA A 186 7.79 -5.07 2.01
CA ALA A 186 8.11 -3.70 2.41
C ALA A 186 7.42 -3.32 3.74
N GLY A 187 6.17 -3.73 3.92
CA GLY A 187 5.42 -3.51 5.16
C GLY A 187 6.02 -4.25 6.36
N LEU A 188 6.42 -5.51 6.20
CA LEU A 188 7.11 -6.28 7.24
C LEU A 188 8.42 -5.58 7.67
N ILE A 189 9.21 -5.14 6.70
CA ILE A 189 10.47 -4.43 6.95
C ILE A 189 10.22 -3.10 7.67
N ALA A 190 9.30 -2.28 7.17
CA ALA A 190 8.95 -1.00 7.78
C ALA A 190 8.42 -1.19 9.21
N GLY A 191 7.54 -2.18 9.42
CA GLY A 191 7.02 -2.53 10.73
C GLY A 191 8.12 -2.92 11.73
N PHE A 192 9.09 -3.71 11.28
CA PHE A 192 10.24 -4.11 12.09
C PHE A 192 11.07 -2.91 12.55
N PHE A 193 11.44 -2.00 11.65
CA PHE A 193 12.23 -0.81 12.02
C PHE A 193 11.44 0.12 12.94
N VAL A 194 10.16 0.32 12.69
CA VAL A 194 9.31 1.15 13.56
C VAL A 194 9.13 0.51 14.93
N ALA A 195 9.00 -0.81 15.02
CA ALA A 195 8.95 -1.52 16.29
C ALA A 195 10.24 -1.35 17.10
N LEU A 196 11.41 -1.46 16.46
CA LEU A 196 12.70 -1.20 17.12
C LEU A 196 12.77 0.24 17.64
N TRP A 197 12.39 1.20 16.82
CA TRP A 197 12.36 2.62 17.22
C TRP A 197 11.40 2.88 18.38
N GLN A 198 10.20 2.27 18.40
CA GLN A 198 9.25 2.42 19.50
C GLN A 198 9.78 1.81 20.81
N ARG A 199 10.49 0.67 20.73
CA ARG A 199 11.10 0.03 21.91
C ARG A 199 12.29 0.79 22.46
N SER A 200 13.02 1.54 21.64
CA SER A 200 14.16 2.34 22.09
C SER A 200 13.78 3.64 22.80
N LYS A 201 12.50 4.04 22.74
CA LYS A 201 12.01 5.18 23.51
C LYS A 201 11.92 4.82 24.99
N PRO A 202 12.55 5.60 25.90
CA PRO A 202 12.35 5.40 27.33
C PRO A 202 10.86 5.49 27.64
N ASN A 203 10.37 4.55 28.47
CA ASN A 203 9.02 4.67 29.02
C ASN A 203 8.93 6.02 29.73
N SER A 204 8.21 6.97 29.15
CA SER A 204 7.84 8.17 29.89
C SER A 204 6.91 7.70 31.00
N THR A 205 7.47 7.50 32.19
CA THR A 205 6.68 7.36 33.42
C THR A 205 5.78 8.60 33.51
N PRO A 206 4.47 8.44 33.72
CA PRO A 206 3.64 9.58 34.02
C PRO A 206 4.19 10.22 35.31
N SER A 207 4.64 11.46 35.22
CA SER A 207 4.87 12.28 36.41
C SER A 207 3.51 12.47 37.08
N HIS A 208 3.38 11.82 38.25
CA HIS A 208 2.23 12.00 39.14
C HIS A 208 2.16 13.43 39.65
#